data_f7ddd640ff787d3401fc9df3886c3e24
#
_entry.id   f7ddd640ff787d3401fc9df3886c3e24
#
_cell.length_a   1.000
_cell.length_b   1.000
_cell.length_c   1.000
_cell.angle_alpha   90.00
_cell.angle_beta   90.00
_cell.angle_gamma   90.00
#
_symmetry.space_group_name_H-M   'P 1'
#
loop_
_entity.id
_entity.type
_entity.pdbx_description
1 polymer ?
#
loop_
_entity_poly.entity_id
_entity_poly.type
_entity_poly.pdbx_seq_one_letter_code
_entity_poly.pdbx_strand_id
1 'polypeptide(L)'
;MQQQLLAVLAIEPVLALVATALVVMGSPGPSTISVTALGSAFGLRRSLPYLAGVIIGTSAVLLAVAAGLASVVLSKPRLAPLLLGLSALYILYLAFAIATAPPLAETPPQASAPGFAGGLLLALANPKAYVAIGAVFAGTHLGLRSELVETSVKTAVLLALIVFIHLAWFAAGTAFAGLLRRPLISRIVNLVFASALVATTLSSLRTLW
;
A
#
# COMPACT_ATOMS: atom_id res chain seq x y z
N MET A 1 39.55 13.82 -1.40
CA MET A 1 39.48 12.36 -1.50
C MET A 1 38.73 11.75 -0.30
N GLN A 2 39.14 12.05 0.95
CA GLN A 2 38.47 11.49 2.15
C GLN A 2 37.00 11.91 2.30
N GLN A 3 36.65 13.15 2.01
CA GLN A 3 35.24 13.63 2.04
C GLN A 3 34.37 12.98 0.96
N GLN A 4 34.92 12.70 -0.22
CA GLN A 4 34.20 11.98 -1.28
C GLN A 4 33.96 10.51 -0.91
N LEU A 5 34.95 9.86 -0.28
CA LEU A 5 34.80 8.49 0.22
C LEU A 5 33.72 8.40 1.30
N LEU A 6 33.71 9.34 2.25
CA LEU A 6 32.69 9.41 3.31
C LEU A 6 31.26 9.67 2.74
N ALA A 7 31.16 10.50 1.69
CA ALA A 7 29.90 10.76 1.01
C ALA A 7 29.38 9.50 0.27
N VAL A 8 30.25 8.75 -0.39
CA VAL A 8 29.89 7.49 -1.07
C VAL A 8 29.45 6.44 -0.06
N LEU A 9 30.19 6.29 1.05
CA LEU A 9 29.83 5.35 2.14
C LEU A 9 28.51 5.70 2.83
N ALA A 10 28.07 6.97 2.81
CA ALA A 10 26.78 7.38 3.36
C ALA A 10 25.62 7.18 2.37
N ILE A 11 25.88 7.13 1.06
CA ILE A 11 24.83 6.99 0.04
C ILE A 11 24.44 5.51 -0.15
N GLU A 12 25.37 4.58 -0.09
CA GLU A 12 25.10 3.15 -0.31
C GLU A 12 23.98 2.57 0.59
N PRO A 13 23.98 2.80 1.92
CA PRO A 13 22.91 2.28 2.77
C PRO A 13 21.55 2.88 2.47
N VAL A 14 21.49 4.16 2.06
CA VAL A 14 20.24 4.81 1.65
C VAL A 14 19.74 4.23 0.34
N LEU A 15 20.61 3.98 -0.63
CA LEU A 15 20.25 3.33 -1.89
C LEU A 15 19.73 1.90 -1.65
N ALA A 16 20.37 1.15 -0.74
CA ALA A 16 19.94 -0.18 -0.35
C ALA A 16 18.54 -0.14 0.31
N LEU A 17 18.30 0.83 1.20
CA LEU A 17 16.99 1.08 1.80
C LEU A 17 15.94 1.34 0.71
N VAL A 18 16.21 2.25 -0.22
CA VAL A 18 15.30 2.61 -1.32
C VAL A 18 15.02 1.40 -2.21
N ALA A 19 16.06 0.68 -2.64
CA ALA A 19 15.90 -0.50 -3.51
C ALA A 19 15.08 -1.60 -2.82
N THR A 20 15.40 -1.92 -1.56
CA THR A 20 14.65 -2.90 -0.78
C THR A 20 13.20 -2.48 -0.58
N ALA A 21 12.96 -1.21 -0.25
CA ALA A 21 11.62 -0.69 -0.06
C ALA A 21 10.80 -0.74 -1.38
N LEU A 22 11.41 -0.36 -2.50
CA LEU A 22 10.72 -0.43 -3.81
C LEU A 22 10.34 -1.87 -4.16
N VAL A 23 11.18 -2.85 -3.89
CA VAL A 23 10.89 -4.27 -4.16
C VAL A 23 9.83 -4.80 -3.19
N VAL A 24 10.02 -4.61 -1.88
CA VAL A 24 9.17 -5.23 -0.85
C VAL A 24 7.84 -4.51 -0.70
N MET A 25 7.88 -3.17 -0.51
CA MET A 25 6.67 -2.36 -0.33
C MET A 25 5.96 -2.07 -1.66
N GLY A 26 6.71 -1.95 -2.76
CA GLY A 26 6.19 -1.72 -4.11
C GLY A 26 5.59 -2.96 -4.76
N SER A 27 5.83 -4.16 -4.23
CA SER A 27 5.23 -5.40 -4.76
C SER A 27 3.69 -5.40 -4.64
N PRO A 28 2.97 -6.08 -5.56
CA PRO A 28 1.51 -6.14 -5.54
C PRO A 28 0.95 -6.59 -4.18
N GLY A 29 -0.06 -5.91 -3.70
CA GLY A 29 -0.72 -6.22 -2.43
C GLY A 29 -2.04 -5.46 -2.27
N PRO A 30 -2.78 -5.65 -1.15
CA PRO A 30 -4.10 -5.06 -0.98
C PRO A 30 -4.15 -3.56 -1.27
N SER A 31 -3.22 -2.78 -0.74
CA SER A 31 -3.20 -1.32 -0.94
C SER A 31 -2.89 -0.91 -2.39
N THR A 32 -1.85 -1.50 -3.00
CA THR A 32 -1.43 -1.15 -4.37
C THR A 32 -2.45 -1.63 -5.41
N ILE A 33 -2.96 -2.86 -5.27
CA ILE A 33 -3.98 -3.41 -6.18
C ILE A 33 -5.28 -2.61 -6.09
N SER A 34 -5.72 -2.25 -4.88
CA SER A 34 -6.97 -1.51 -4.69
C SER A 34 -6.92 -0.10 -5.30
N VAL A 35 -5.83 0.65 -5.09
CA VAL A 35 -5.71 2.00 -5.70
C VAL A 35 -5.65 1.93 -7.22
N THR A 36 -4.98 0.91 -7.78
CA THR A 36 -4.94 0.66 -9.22
C THR A 36 -6.32 0.34 -9.77
N ALA A 37 -7.02 -0.60 -9.12
CA ALA A 37 -8.35 -1.04 -9.54
C ALA A 37 -9.38 0.08 -9.45
N LEU A 38 -9.39 0.84 -8.34
CA LEU A 38 -10.32 1.96 -8.20
C LEU A 38 -10.00 3.11 -9.16
N GLY A 39 -8.71 3.40 -9.36
CA GLY A 39 -8.28 4.37 -10.37
C GLY A 39 -8.75 3.99 -11.77
N SER A 40 -8.69 2.71 -12.12
CA SER A 40 -9.15 2.20 -13.41
C SER A 40 -10.68 2.14 -13.54
N ALA A 41 -11.40 1.73 -12.48
CA ALA A 41 -12.85 1.54 -12.51
C ALA A 41 -13.64 2.85 -12.37
N PHE A 42 -13.19 3.79 -11.54
CA PHE A 42 -13.92 5.02 -11.21
C PHE A 42 -13.24 6.28 -11.76
N GLY A 43 -12.03 6.16 -12.29
CA GLY A 43 -11.23 7.25 -12.83
C GLY A 43 -10.55 8.10 -11.74
N LEU A 44 -9.68 9.01 -12.20
CA LEU A 44 -8.80 9.81 -11.37
C LEU A 44 -9.54 10.56 -10.24
N ARG A 45 -10.46 11.43 -10.61
CA ARG A 45 -11.07 12.39 -9.65
C ARG A 45 -11.87 11.72 -8.55
N ARG A 46 -12.60 10.63 -8.87
CA ARG A 46 -13.47 9.94 -7.89
C ARG A 46 -12.66 9.07 -6.93
N SER A 47 -11.48 8.61 -7.33
CA SER A 47 -10.64 7.72 -6.51
C SER A 47 -9.57 8.47 -5.71
N LEU A 48 -9.35 9.78 -5.92
CA LEU A 48 -8.39 10.58 -5.15
C LEU A 48 -8.62 10.54 -3.63
N PRO A 49 -9.86 10.66 -3.11
CA PRO A 49 -10.07 10.58 -1.66
C PRO A 49 -9.65 9.23 -1.09
N TYR A 50 -9.92 8.14 -1.81
CA TYR A 50 -9.49 6.80 -1.42
C TYR A 50 -7.96 6.67 -1.41
N LEU A 51 -7.29 7.13 -2.47
CA LEU A 51 -5.83 7.17 -2.55
C LEU A 51 -5.20 7.93 -1.37
N ALA A 52 -5.74 9.11 -1.05
CA ALA A 52 -5.29 9.90 0.10
C ALA A 52 -5.45 9.11 1.42
N GLY A 53 -6.57 8.41 1.60
CA GLY A 53 -6.79 7.52 2.73
C GLY A 53 -5.75 6.42 2.82
N VAL A 54 -5.44 5.74 1.71
CA VAL A 54 -4.43 4.67 1.66
C VAL A 54 -3.04 5.21 2.00
N ILE A 55 -2.64 6.34 1.43
CA ILE A 55 -1.32 6.96 1.69
C ILE A 55 -1.22 7.34 3.18
N ILE A 56 -2.21 8.03 3.74
CA ILE A 56 -2.20 8.45 5.14
C ILE A 56 -2.23 7.23 6.07
N GLY A 57 -3.04 6.22 5.77
CA GLY A 57 -3.10 5.00 6.56
C GLY A 57 -1.78 4.22 6.54
N THR A 58 -1.17 4.06 5.36
CA THR A 58 0.13 3.38 5.25
C THR A 58 1.24 4.17 5.95
N SER A 59 1.18 5.51 5.88
CA SER A 59 2.10 6.38 6.63
C SER A 59 1.93 6.24 8.14
N ALA A 60 0.69 6.13 8.62
CA ALA A 60 0.42 5.85 10.04
C ALA A 60 0.97 4.49 10.48
N VAL A 61 0.86 3.45 9.62
CA VAL A 61 1.51 2.15 9.87
C VAL A 61 3.03 2.29 9.98
N LEU A 62 3.66 3.06 9.08
CA LEU A 62 5.11 3.32 9.16
C LEU A 62 5.47 4.01 10.49
N LEU A 63 4.74 5.04 10.88
CA LEU A 63 4.99 5.73 12.16
C LEU A 63 4.82 4.80 13.36
N ALA A 64 3.81 3.92 13.33
CA ALA A 64 3.61 2.91 14.37
C ALA A 64 4.78 1.89 14.42
N VAL A 65 5.31 1.49 13.27
CA VAL A 65 6.50 0.61 13.18
C VAL A 65 7.73 1.34 13.72
N ALA A 66 7.98 2.57 13.28
CA ALA A 66 9.12 3.38 13.72
C ALA A 66 9.11 3.65 15.23
N ALA A 67 7.93 3.81 15.82
CA ALA A 67 7.73 3.97 17.26
C ALA A 67 7.75 2.63 18.06
N GLY A 68 7.94 1.48 17.40
CA GLY A 68 7.88 0.16 18.04
C GLY A 68 6.47 -0.30 18.45
N LEU A 69 5.43 0.51 18.18
CA LEU A 69 4.05 0.21 18.59
C LEU A 69 3.45 -1.00 17.87
N ALA A 70 3.89 -1.25 16.62
CA ALA A 70 3.38 -2.37 15.83
C ALA A 70 3.67 -3.72 16.50
N SER A 71 4.86 -3.91 17.07
CA SER A 71 5.23 -5.14 17.79
C SER A 71 4.37 -5.34 19.04
N VAL A 72 4.04 -4.27 19.77
CA VAL A 72 3.17 -4.31 20.95
C VAL A 72 1.74 -4.72 20.58
N VAL A 73 1.19 -4.17 19.50
CA VAL A 73 -0.16 -4.50 19.00
C VAL A 73 -0.22 -5.94 18.50
N LEU A 74 0.76 -6.35 17.70
CA LEU A 74 0.81 -7.70 17.12
C LEU A 74 1.08 -8.79 18.17
N SER A 75 1.70 -8.44 19.31
CA SER A 75 1.91 -9.39 20.42
C SER A 75 0.65 -9.70 21.24
N LYS A 76 -0.45 -8.96 21.02
CA LYS A 76 -1.70 -9.19 21.78
C LYS A 76 -2.52 -10.34 21.14
N PRO A 77 -2.75 -11.47 21.87
CA PRO A 77 -3.33 -12.70 21.30
C PRO A 77 -4.72 -12.52 20.68
N ARG A 78 -5.48 -11.53 21.13
CA ARG A 78 -6.86 -11.28 20.65
C ARG A 78 -6.96 -10.15 19.64
N LEU A 79 -6.05 -9.19 19.68
CA LEU A 79 -6.13 -7.98 18.86
C LEU A 79 -5.67 -8.24 17.42
N ALA A 80 -4.58 -8.97 17.24
CA ALA A 80 -4.07 -9.31 15.91
C ALA A 80 -5.09 -10.11 15.08
N PRO A 81 -5.67 -11.23 15.58
CA PRO A 81 -6.69 -11.97 14.82
C PRO A 81 -7.95 -11.15 14.50
N LEU A 82 -8.39 -10.28 15.44
CA LEU A 82 -9.54 -9.39 15.20
C LEU A 82 -9.26 -8.41 14.06
N LEU A 83 -8.11 -7.74 14.09
CA LEU A 83 -7.72 -6.79 13.04
C LEU A 83 -7.58 -7.50 11.69
N LEU A 84 -7.01 -8.71 11.66
CA LEU A 84 -6.90 -9.53 10.46
C LEU A 84 -8.27 -9.92 9.90
N GLY A 85 -9.20 -10.33 10.76
CA GLY A 85 -10.56 -10.67 10.37
C GLY A 85 -11.31 -9.48 9.78
N LEU A 86 -11.27 -8.33 10.44
CA LEU A 86 -11.87 -7.08 9.93
C LEU A 86 -11.26 -6.64 8.61
N SER A 87 -9.94 -6.77 8.48
CA SER A 87 -9.22 -6.51 7.23
C SER A 87 -9.70 -7.41 6.11
N ALA A 88 -9.76 -8.72 6.35
CA ALA A 88 -10.21 -9.69 5.36
C ALA A 88 -11.65 -9.40 4.89
N LEU A 89 -12.56 -9.10 5.82
CA LEU A 89 -13.93 -8.73 5.48
C LEU A 89 -14.00 -7.46 4.62
N TYR A 90 -13.23 -6.45 4.98
CA TYR A 90 -13.20 -5.21 4.20
C TYR A 90 -12.59 -5.42 2.80
N ILE A 91 -11.54 -6.25 2.69
CA ILE A 91 -10.94 -6.57 1.39
C ILE A 91 -11.90 -7.37 0.51
N LEU A 92 -12.67 -8.30 1.06
CA LEU A 92 -13.73 -9.02 0.34
C LEU A 92 -14.81 -8.06 -0.17
N TYR A 93 -15.26 -7.12 0.66
CA TYR A 93 -16.16 -6.05 0.24
C TYR A 93 -15.56 -5.24 -0.93
N LEU A 94 -14.29 -4.86 -0.83
CA LEU A 94 -13.62 -4.10 -1.87
C LEU A 94 -13.46 -4.89 -3.16
N ALA A 95 -13.09 -6.18 -3.07
CA ALA A 95 -13.02 -7.08 -4.22
C ALA A 95 -14.39 -7.21 -4.91
N PHE A 96 -15.48 -7.34 -4.13
CA PHE A 96 -16.82 -7.34 -4.66
C PHE A 96 -17.18 -6.02 -5.36
N ALA A 97 -16.88 -4.87 -4.74
CA ALA A 97 -17.13 -3.55 -5.33
C ALA A 97 -16.36 -3.34 -6.65
N ILE A 98 -15.12 -3.82 -6.73
CA ILE A 98 -14.32 -3.77 -7.96
C ILE A 98 -14.89 -4.72 -9.03
N ALA A 99 -15.20 -5.98 -8.66
CA ALA A 99 -15.72 -6.98 -9.59
C ALA A 99 -17.07 -6.57 -10.22
N THR A 100 -17.87 -5.84 -9.46
CA THR A 100 -19.22 -5.39 -9.89
C THR A 100 -19.24 -3.97 -10.45
N ALA A 101 -18.09 -3.27 -10.49
CA ALA A 101 -18.02 -1.92 -11.05
C ALA A 101 -18.42 -1.92 -12.53
N PRO A 102 -19.34 -1.03 -12.96
CA PRO A 102 -19.73 -0.91 -14.35
C PRO A 102 -18.56 -0.37 -15.19
N PRO A 103 -18.58 -0.56 -16.53
CA PRO A 103 -17.62 0.04 -17.43
C PRO A 103 -17.54 1.56 -17.23
N LEU A 104 -16.35 2.14 -17.32
CA LEU A 104 -16.12 3.57 -17.05
C LEU A 104 -17.02 4.49 -17.91
N ALA A 105 -17.35 4.08 -19.14
CA ALA A 105 -18.24 4.81 -20.04
C ALA A 105 -19.71 4.81 -19.57
N GLU A 106 -20.14 3.80 -18.81
CA GLU A 106 -21.51 3.60 -18.31
C GLU A 106 -21.63 4.00 -16.84
N THR A 107 -20.52 4.39 -16.21
CA THR A 107 -20.53 4.76 -14.78
C THR A 107 -21.30 6.06 -14.58
N PRO A 108 -22.46 6.04 -13.91
CA PRO A 108 -23.25 7.23 -13.68
C PRO A 108 -22.44 8.31 -12.97
N PRO A 109 -22.71 9.60 -13.18
CA PRO A 109 -22.06 10.69 -12.47
C PRO A 109 -22.17 10.57 -10.94
N GLN A 110 -23.22 9.88 -10.46
CA GLN A 110 -23.51 9.67 -9.03
C GLN A 110 -22.87 8.38 -8.46
N ALA A 111 -22.25 7.51 -9.28
CA ALA A 111 -21.57 6.33 -8.76
C ALA A 111 -20.44 6.72 -7.83
N SER A 112 -20.55 6.34 -6.56
CA SER A 112 -19.54 6.66 -5.53
C SER A 112 -18.47 5.59 -5.49
N ALA A 113 -17.20 5.99 -5.70
CA ALA A 113 -16.07 5.16 -5.32
C ALA A 113 -15.95 5.11 -3.78
N PRO A 114 -15.35 4.05 -3.21
CA PRO A 114 -14.96 4.07 -1.81
C PRO A 114 -14.15 5.33 -1.50
N GLY A 115 -14.53 6.02 -0.41
CA GLY A 115 -13.93 7.31 -0.05
C GLY A 115 -12.67 7.18 0.79
N PHE A 116 -12.24 8.31 1.37
CA PHE A 116 -11.04 8.43 2.22
C PHE A 116 -11.03 7.41 3.37
N ALA A 117 -12.13 7.28 4.11
CA ALA A 117 -12.24 6.34 5.23
C ALA A 117 -12.01 4.89 4.79
N GLY A 118 -12.50 4.52 3.61
CA GLY A 118 -12.27 3.19 3.05
C GLY A 118 -10.79 2.91 2.77
N GLY A 119 -10.08 3.87 2.17
CA GLY A 119 -8.65 3.76 1.93
C GLY A 119 -7.83 3.71 3.23
N LEU A 120 -8.19 4.55 4.21
CA LEU A 120 -7.55 4.58 5.51
C LEU A 120 -7.72 3.23 6.25
N LEU A 121 -8.93 2.71 6.31
CA LEU A 121 -9.23 1.44 6.96
C LEU A 121 -8.49 0.28 6.28
N LEU A 122 -8.49 0.23 4.93
CA LEU A 122 -7.72 -0.79 4.23
C LEU A 122 -6.24 -0.76 4.62
N ALA A 123 -5.62 0.41 4.62
CA ALA A 123 -4.19 0.54 4.90
C ALA A 123 -3.87 0.17 6.35
N LEU A 124 -4.65 0.65 7.32
CA LEU A 124 -4.46 0.34 8.74
C LEU A 124 -4.69 -1.14 9.07
N ALA A 125 -5.62 -1.78 8.36
CA ALA A 125 -5.93 -3.19 8.53
C ALA A 125 -5.05 -4.12 7.64
N ASN A 126 -4.20 -3.58 6.76
CA ASN A 126 -3.42 -4.37 5.81
C ASN A 126 -2.21 -5.06 6.47
N PRO A 127 -2.26 -6.39 6.69
CA PRO A 127 -1.16 -7.11 7.37
C PRO A 127 0.15 -7.03 6.57
N LYS A 128 0.08 -7.02 5.23
CA LYS A 128 1.27 -6.88 4.39
C LYS A 128 2.00 -5.57 4.65
N ALA A 129 1.30 -4.47 4.94
CA ALA A 129 1.93 -3.19 5.22
C ALA A 129 2.81 -3.26 6.47
N TYR A 130 2.32 -3.86 7.56
CA TYR A 130 3.09 -4.04 8.79
C TYR A 130 4.32 -4.92 8.58
N VAL A 131 4.16 -6.06 7.90
CA VAL A 131 5.26 -7.00 7.62
C VAL A 131 6.29 -6.38 6.69
N ALA A 132 5.86 -5.78 5.57
CA ALA A 132 6.74 -5.19 4.58
C ALA A 132 7.53 -3.99 5.15
N ILE A 133 6.84 -3.06 5.80
CA ILE A 133 7.47 -1.89 6.41
C ILE A 133 8.37 -2.32 7.55
N GLY A 134 7.93 -3.26 8.41
CA GLY A 134 8.71 -3.78 9.52
C GLY A 134 9.99 -4.45 9.05
N ALA A 135 9.92 -5.31 8.02
CA ALA A 135 11.08 -5.98 7.45
C ALA A 135 12.09 -5.00 6.85
N VAL A 136 11.63 -4.00 6.08
CA VAL A 136 12.51 -2.97 5.51
C VAL A 136 13.13 -2.10 6.60
N PHE A 137 12.32 -1.67 7.58
CA PHE A 137 12.76 -0.78 8.65
C PHE A 137 13.80 -1.45 9.57
N ALA A 138 13.57 -2.71 9.96
CA ALA A 138 14.46 -3.47 10.81
C ALA A 138 15.68 -4.06 10.04
N GLY A 139 15.47 -4.44 8.78
CA GLY A 139 16.50 -5.09 7.96
C GLY A 139 17.55 -4.14 7.34
N THR A 140 17.38 -2.83 7.48
CA THR A 140 18.32 -1.83 6.94
C THR A 140 18.95 -1.00 8.06
N HIS A 141 20.28 -0.87 8.02
CA HIS A 141 21.05 0.01 8.90
C HIS A 141 21.77 1.06 8.05
N LEU A 142 21.59 2.34 8.41
CA LEU A 142 22.24 3.45 7.70
C LEU A 142 23.64 3.77 8.25
N GLY A 143 24.01 3.17 9.38
CA GLY A 143 25.31 3.40 10.02
C GLY A 143 25.46 4.80 10.62
N LEU A 144 24.36 5.46 10.95
CA LEU A 144 24.36 6.78 11.55
C LEU A 144 24.66 6.69 13.06
N ARG A 145 25.39 7.68 13.60
CA ARG A 145 25.84 7.66 14.99
C ARG A 145 24.74 7.72 16.05
N SER A 146 23.58 8.28 15.68
CA SER A 146 22.43 8.43 16.56
C SER A 146 21.26 7.60 16.04
N GLU A 147 20.73 6.73 16.89
CA GLU A 147 19.54 5.92 16.59
C GLU A 147 18.32 6.79 16.24
N LEU A 148 18.16 7.93 16.93
CA LEU A 148 17.09 8.89 16.63
C LEU A 148 17.24 9.47 15.22
N VAL A 149 18.45 9.84 14.84
CA VAL A 149 18.73 10.38 13.48
C VAL A 149 18.50 9.29 12.44
N GLU A 150 18.98 8.07 12.67
CA GLU A 150 18.77 6.94 11.77
C GLU A 150 17.29 6.64 11.57
N THR A 151 16.53 6.53 12.66
CA THR A 151 15.07 6.33 12.63
C THR A 151 14.36 7.46 11.87
N SER A 152 14.75 8.71 12.10
CA SER A 152 14.14 9.86 11.42
C SER A 152 14.42 9.86 9.93
N VAL A 153 15.64 9.56 9.51
CA VAL A 153 16.02 9.49 8.08
C VAL A 153 15.30 8.33 7.40
N LYS A 154 15.31 7.13 7.99
CA LYS A 154 14.54 5.98 7.46
C LYS A 154 13.06 6.31 7.32
N THR A 155 12.46 6.91 8.33
CA THR A 155 11.04 7.30 8.30
C THR A 155 10.77 8.30 7.18
N ALA A 156 11.58 9.34 7.03
CA ALA A 156 11.40 10.34 5.98
C ALA A 156 11.52 9.73 4.56
N VAL A 157 12.52 8.89 4.33
CA VAL A 157 12.72 8.19 3.05
C VAL A 157 11.54 7.26 2.75
N LEU A 158 11.10 6.46 3.72
CA LEU A 158 9.99 5.54 3.53
C LEU A 158 8.64 6.26 3.36
N LEU A 159 8.41 7.41 4.02
CA LEU A 159 7.24 8.25 3.76
C LEU A 159 7.20 8.73 2.30
N ALA A 160 8.33 9.22 1.79
CA ALA A 160 8.42 9.64 0.39
C ALA A 160 8.15 8.47 -0.57
N LEU A 161 8.69 7.28 -0.26
CA LEU A 161 8.46 6.08 -1.06
C LEU A 161 7.01 5.57 -0.98
N ILE A 162 6.35 5.66 0.17
CA ILE A 162 4.92 5.34 0.30
C ILE A 162 4.11 6.20 -0.66
N VAL A 163 4.33 7.52 -0.65
CA VAL A 163 3.65 8.43 -1.56
C VAL A 163 3.96 8.06 -3.02
N PHE A 164 5.21 7.90 -3.36
CA PHE A 164 5.65 7.56 -4.72
C PHE A 164 5.04 6.24 -5.22
N ILE A 165 5.12 5.16 -4.43
CA ILE A 165 4.61 3.84 -4.80
C ILE A 165 3.10 3.90 -5.06
N HIS A 166 2.33 4.51 -4.16
CA HIS A 166 0.87 4.55 -4.32
C HIS A 166 0.44 5.46 -5.48
N LEU A 167 1.14 6.58 -5.71
CA LEU A 167 0.91 7.42 -6.88
C LEU A 167 1.26 6.69 -8.18
N ALA A 168 2.37 5.95 -8.23
CA ALA A 168 2.77 5.19 -9.40
C ALA A 168 1.74 4.10 -9.75
N TRP A 169 1.29 3.31 -8.76
CA TRP A 169 0.26 2.30 -8.94
C TRP A 169 -1.09 2.92 -9.36
N PHE A 170 -1.46 4.04 -8.77
CA PHE A 170 -2.68 4.77 -9.12
C PHE A 170 -2.62 5.35 -10.53
N ALA A 171 -1.49 5.95 -10.91
CA ALA A 171 -1.27 6.45 -12.27
C ALA A 171 -1.33 5.32 -13.31
N ALA A 172 -0.73 4.17 -13.01
CA ALA A 172 -0.85 2.98 -13.84
C ALA A 172 -2.33 2.59 -14.03
N GLY A 173 -3.11 2.51 -12.93
CA GLY A 173 -4.55 2.21 -12.98
C GLY A 173 -5.33 3.20 -13.85
N THR A 174 -5.11 4.50 -13.66
CA THR A 174 -5.81 5.54 -14.42
C THR A 174 -5.39 5.58 -15.91
N ALA A 175 -4.14 5.24 -16.22
CA ALA A 175 -3.68 5.14 -17.62
C ALA A 175 -4.42 4.02 -18.38
N PHE A 176 -4.77 2.92 -17.71
CA PHE A 176 -5.59 1.86 -18.30
C PHE A 176 -7.08 2.21 -18.42
N ALA A 177 -7.56 3.29 -17.79
CA ALA A 177 -8.96 3.69 -17.80
C ALA A 177 -9.51 3.91 -19.22
N GLY A 178 -8.68 4.32 -20.18
CA GLY A 178 -9.07 4.45 -21.58
C GLY A 178 -9.44 3.12 -22.26
N LEU A 179 -8.72 2.05 -21.93
CA LEU A 179 -9.00 0.69 -22.43
C LEU A 179 -10.29 0.12 -21.80
N LEU A 180 -10.65 0.56 -20.60
CA LEU A 180 -11.80 0.08 -19.83
C LEU A 180 -13.13 0.71 -20.25
N ARG A 181 -13.16 1.51 -21.31
CA ARG A 181 -14.40 1.96 -21.97
C ARG A 181 -15.11 0.83 -22.71
N ARG A 182 -14.38 -0.26 -23.05
CA ARG A 182 -14.98 -1.45 -23.67
C ARG A 182 -15.55 -2.36 -22.60
N PRO A 183 -16.87 -2.67 -22.60
CA PRO A 183 -17.52 -3.40 -21.49
C PRO A 183 -16.86 -4.74 -21.16
N LEU A 184 -16.48 -5.52 -22.18
CA LEU A 184 -15.85 -6.81 -21.99
C LEU A 184 -14.46 -6.68 -21.34
N ILE A 185 -13.64 -5.72 -21.80
CA ILE A 185 -12.30 -5.49 -21.26
C ILE A 185 -12.40 -5.01 -19.81
N SER A 186 -13.29 -4.07 -19.53
CA SER A 186 -13.57 -3.59 -18.17
C SER A 186 -13.91 -4.75 -17.23
N ARG A 187 -14.83 -5.62 -17.64
CA ARG A 187 -15.25 -6.77 -16.83
C ARG A 187 -14.10 -7.73 -16.54
N ILE A 188 -13.30 -8.08 -17.56
CA ILE A 188 -12.14 -8.95 -17.41
C ILE A 188 -11.12 -8.33 -16.45
N VAL A 189 -10.77 -7.07 -16.65
CA VAL A 189 -9.78 -6.37 -15.81
C VAL A 189 -10.26 -6.23 -14.38
N ASN A 190 -11.52 -5.88 -14.15
CA ASN A 190 -12.09 -5.78 -12.81
C ASN A 190 -12.08 -7.14 -12.09
N LEU A 191 -12.42 -8.24 -12.79
CA LEU A 191 -12.35 -9.58 -12.23
C LEU A 191 -10.91 -10.00 -11.90
N VAL A 192 -9.93 -9.66 -12.77
CA VAL A 192 -8.51 -9.93 -12.50
C VAL A 192 -8.03 -9.18 -11.27
N PHE A 193 -8.36 -7.89 -11.13
CA PHE A 193 -8.00 -7.10 -9.95
C PHE A 193 -8.67 -7.62 -8.68
N ALA A 194 -9.96 -7.95 -8.74
CA ALA A 194 -10.68 -8.52 -7.60
C ALA A 194 -10.07 -9.86 -7.16
N SER A 195 -9.77 -10.75 -8.12
CA SER A 195 -9.13 -12.03 -7.84
C SER A 195 -7.72 -11.86 -7.28
N ALA A 196 -6.92 -10.94 -7.84
CA ALA A 196 -5.59 -10.63 -7.34
C ALA A 196 -5.63 -10.07 -5.91
N LEU A 197 -6.62 -9.21 -5.61
CA LEU A 197 -6.81 -8.65 -4.28
C LEU A 197 -7.12 -9.74 -3.24
N VAL A 198 -8.02 -10.66 -3.57
CA VAL A 198 -8.35 -11.81 -2.71
C VAL A 198 -7.14 -12.74 -2.55
N ALA A 199 -6.46 -13.08 -3.65
CA ALA A 199 -5.31 -13.98 -3.63
C ALA A 199 -4.16 -13.43 -2.78
N THR A 200 -3.82 -12.14 -2.92
CA THR A 200 -2.75 -11.50 -2.11
C THR A 200 -3.13 -11.42 -0.64
N THR A 201 -4.41 -11.25 -0.32
CA THR A 201 -4.89 -11.25 1.06
C THR A 201 -4.81 -12.63 1.68
N LEU A 202 -5.27 -13.67 0.98
CA LEU A 202 -5.16 -15.05 1.45
C LEU A 202 -3.69 -15.48 1.63
N SER A 203 -2.81 -15.09 0.72
CA SER A 203 -1.37 -15.32 0.85
C SER A 203 -0.80 -14.66 2.10
N SER A 204 -1.16 -13.39 2.38
CA SER A 204 -0.71 -12.68 3.56
C SER A 204 -1.23 -13.28 4.86
N LEU A 205 -2.44 -13.83 4.86
CA LEU A 205 -2.99 -14.53 6.03
C LEU A 205 -2.27 -15.85 6.31
N ARG A 206 -1.90 -16.61 5.26
CA ARG A 206 -1.16 -17.90 5.41
C ARG A 206 0.23 -17.72 6.02
N THR A 207 0.89 -16.59 5.81
CA THR A 207 2.24 -16.33 6.36
C THR A 207 2.23 -15.96 7.84
N LEU A 208 1.06 -15.76 8.43
CA LEU A 208 0.88 -15.36 9.83
C LEU A 208 0.44 -16.51 10.75
N TRP A 209 0.17 -17.68 10.17
CA TRP A 209 -0.16 -18.95 10.83
C TRP A 209 0.90 -20.02 10.55
#